data_ae75143df59a04bc2be9d87ba51e317c
#
_entry.id   ae75143df59a04bc2be9d87ba51e317c
#
_cell.length_a   1.000
_cell.length_b   1.000
_cell.length_c   1.000
_cell.angle_alpha   90.00
_cell.angle_beta   90.00
_cell.angle_gamma   90.00
#
_symmetry.space_group_name_H-M   'P 1'
#
loop_
_entity.id
_entity.type
_entity.pdbx_description
1 polymer ?
#
loop_
_entity_poly.entity_id
_entity_poly.type
_entity_poly.pdbx_seq_one_letter_code
_entity_poly.pdbx_strand_id
1 'polypeptide(L)'
;FNGNIVNASLLIAAQLEKADIRTAESLGKWNELSLVQQAMVDVGVVQSGYNDPAAALIITDLLDRIAAPTREEIDDALSGLFSRDAGWQQYYQVIELAVARKNNPQATIDIAPTFRDDLEVIGKHYPKTDAAKMVQAKPCYVEDRVTADACVIKMLRSPHAHALITHLNVSKAEALPGVVHVITHLNCPVIY
;
A
#
# COMPACT_ATOMS: atom_id res chain seq x y z
N PHE A 1 10.36 15.25 -9.76
CA PHE A 1 11.34 16.30 -9.48
C PHE A 1 11.69 17.04 -10.76
N ASN A 2 11.25 18.29 -10.87
CA ASN A 2 11.48 19.11 -12.07
C ASN A 2 11.11 18.40 -13.38
N GLY A 3 10.00 17.69 -13.40
CA GLY A 3 9.51 16.96 -14.56
C GLY A 3 10.15 15.62 -14.86
N ASN A 4 11.01 15.10 -13.97
CA ASN A 4 11.63 13.78 -14.12
C ASN A 4 11.25 12.84 -12.98
N ILE A 5 11.07 11.57 -13.28
CA ILE A 5 10.95 10.51 -12.26
C ILE A 5 12.31 10.29 -11.62
N VAL A 6 12.36 10.34 -10.30
CA VAL A 6 13.58 10.16 -9.52
C VAL A 6 13.31 9.29 -8.30
N ASN A 7 14.33 8.60 -7.81
CA ASN A 7 14.26 7.92 -6.52
C ASN A 7 14.48 8.94 -5.40
N ALA A 8 13.43 9.20 -4.62
CA ALA A 8 13.46 10.19 -3.54
C ALA A 8 14.54 9.93 -2.49
N SER A 9 14.90 8.66 -2.25
CA SER A 9 15.96 8.29 -1.30
C SER A 9 17.37 8.68 -1.75
N LEU A 10 17.56 9.01 -3.03
CA LEU A 10 18.84 9.47 -3.58
C LEU A 10 18.96 10.98 -3.64
N LEU A 11 17.91 11.73 -3.30
CA LEU A 11 17.93 13.17 -3.26
C LEU A 11 18.31 13.67 -1.86
N ILE A 12 19.18 14.68 -1.80
CA ILE A 12 19.47 15.38 -0.56
C ILE A 12 18.60 16.64 -0.44
N ALA A 13 18.21 16.99 0.79
CA ALA A 13 17.29 18.10 1.04
C ALA A 13 17.71 19.43 0.40
N ALA A 14 19.00 19.70 0.31
CA ALA A 14 19.54 20.91 -0.32
C ALA A 14 19.22 21.03 -1.82
N GLN A 15 18.96 19.92 -2.52
CA GLN A 15 18.59 19.92 -3.94
C GLN A 15 17.11 20.31 -4.15
N LEU A 16 16.30 20.29 -3.09
CA LEU A 16 14.87 20.53 -3.17
C LEU A 16 14.51 22.03 -3.15
N GLU A 17 15.47 22.89 -2.88
CA GLU A 17 15.21 24.34 -2.86
C GLU A 17 14.71 24.82 -4.23
N LYS A 18 13.50 25.41 -4.24
CA LYS A 18 12.81 25.91 -5.45
C LYS A 18 12.50 24.83 -6.52
N ALA A 19 12.55 23.56 -6.14
CA ALA A 19 12.20 22.47 -7.05
C ALA A 19 10.68 22.32 -7.22
N ASP A 20 10.24 21.95 -8.43
CA ASP A 20 8.88 21.44 -8.66
C ASP A 20 8.86 19.97 -8.28
N ILE A 21 8.09 19.63 -7.25
CA ILE A 21 7.97 18.25 -6.71
C ILE A 21 6.54 17.79 -6.86
N ARG A 22 6.36 16.64 -7.51
CA ARG A 22 5.08 15.95 -7.65
C ARG A 22 5.16 14.57 -7.04
N THR A 23 4.12 14.22 -6.28
CA THR A 23 3.94 12.92 -5.66
C THR A 23 2.63 12.28 -6.13
N ALA A 24 2.37 11.02 -5.79
CA ALA A 24 1.20 10.29 -6.26
C ALA A 24 -0.13 10.93 -5.83
N GLU A 25 -0.13 11.68 -4.73
CA GLU A 25 -1.31 12.42 -4.25
C GLU A 25 -1.78 13.49 -5.23
N SER A 26 -0.86 13.99 -6.09
CA SER A 26 -1.17 15.02 -7.10
C SER A 26 -1.74 14.46 -8.40
N LEU A 27 -1.75 13.13 -8.61
CA LEU A 27 -2.20 12.51 -9.86
C LEU A 27 -3.72 12.58 -10.06
N GLY A 28 -4.48 12.60 -8.97
CA GLY A 28 -5.94 12.70 -8.98
C GLY A 28 -6.43 13.82 -8.07
N LYS A 29 -7.73 13.86 -7.83
CA LYS A 29 -8.31 14.70 -6.77
C LYS A 29 -8.52 13.88 -5.51
N TRP A 30 -8.81 14.54 -4.37
CA TRP A 30 -8.95 13.87 -3.08
C TRP A 30 -9.90 12.65 -3.10
N ASN A 31 -11.01 12.72 -3.82
CA ASN A 31 -12.01 11.65 -3.92
C ASN A 31 -12.16 11.10 -5.35
N GLU A 32 -11.22 11.39 -6.23
CA GLU A 32 -11.28 11.01 -7.63
C GLU A 32 -9.90 10.48 -8.08
N LEU A 33 -9.86 9.23 -8.49
CA LEU A 33 -8.64 8.61 -9.02
C LEU A 33 -8.30 9.19 -10.39
N SER A 34 -7.01 9.32 -10.69
CA SER A 34 -6.57 9.53 -12.06
C SER A 34 -6.89 8.31 -12.91
N LEU A 35 -6.83 8.46 -14.23
CA LEU A 35 -7.07 7.37 -15.18
C LEU A 35 -6.16 6.17 -14.92
N VAL A 36 -4.87 6.41 -14.63
CA VAL A 36 -3.90 5.35 -14.32
C VAL A 36 -4.21 4.72 -12.97
N GLN A 37 -4.48 5.53 -11.94
CA GLN A 37 -4.83 5.02 -10.62
C GLN A 37 -6.09 4.15 -10.67
N GLN A 38 -7.10 4.55 -11.43
CA GLN A 38 -8.31 3.76 -11.61
C GLN A 38 -8.03 2.44 -12.35
N ALA A 39 -7.21 2.47 -13.40
CA ALA A 39 -6.81 1.25 -14.11
C ALA A 39 -6.05 0.28 -13.19
N MET A 40 -5.17 0.78 -12.32
CA MET A 40 -4.45 -0.04 -11.33
C MET A 40 -5.41 -0.72 -10.34
N VAL A 41 -6.41 -0.01 -9.87
CA VAL A 41 -7.43 -0.57 -8.97
C VAL A 41 -8.25 -1.63 -9.69
N ASP A 42 -8.71 -1.36 -10.91
CA ASP A 42 -9.58 -2.25 -11.67
C ASP A 42 -8.86 -3.53 -12.11
N VAL A 43 -7.60 -3.45 -12.50
CA VAL A 43 -6.75 -4.61 -12.81
C VAL A 43 -6.40 -5.42 -11.55
N GLY A 44 -6.45 -4.79 -10.35
CA GLY A 44 -6.11 -5.44 -9.09
C GLY A 44 -4.60 -5.58 -8.84
N VAL A 45 -3.80 -4.70 -9.45
CA VAL A 45 -2.34 -4.68 -9.25
C VAL A 45 -1.95 -4.13 -7.87
N VAL A 46 -2.84 -3.39 -7.23
CA VAL A 46 -2.61 -2.75 -5.93
C VAL A 46 -2.67 -3.78 -4.81
N GLN A 47 -1.53 -4.04 -4.17
CA GLN A 47 -1.41 -5.07 -3.13
C GLN A 47 -1.01 -4.49 -1.77
N SER A 48 0.27 -4.13 -1.58
CA SER A 48 0.77 -3.64 -0.30
C SER A 48 0.54 -2.13 -0.09
N GLY A 49 0.45 -1.35 -1.14
CA GLY A 49 0.40 0.10 -1.10
C GLY A 49 1.76 0.80 -1.00
N TYR A 50 2.85 0.07 -0.81
CA TYR A 50 4.17 0.68 -0.68
C TYR A 50 4.77 1.11 -2.03
N ASN A 51 4.59 0.29 -3.08
CA ASN A 51 5.12 0.58 -4.42
C ASN A 51 4.05 1.16 -5.35
N ASP A 52 2.78 0.99 -5.01
CA ASP A 52 1.67 1.36 -5.89
C ASP A 52 1.63 2.85 -6.22
N PRO A 53 1.90 3.79 -5.29
CA PRO A 53 2.02 5.21 -5.62
C PRO A 53 3.15 5.52 -6.60
N ALA A 54 4.31 4.85 -6.43
CA ALA A 54 5.43 5.02 -7.35
C ALA A 54 5.11 4.46 -8.74
N ALA A 55 4.48 3.29 -8.83
CA ALA A 55 4.01 2.73 -10.10
C ALA A 55 3.04 3.67 -10.80
N ALA A 56 2.08 4.27 -10.07
CA ALA A 56 1.14 5.23 -10.64
C ALA A 56 1.84 6.47 -11.23
N LEU A 57 2.86 7.00 -10.55
CA LEU A 57 3.67 8.11 -11.06
C LEU A 57 4.43 7.73 -12.33
N ILE A 58 5.13 6.60 -12.31
CA ILE A 58 5.94 6.11 -13.45
C ILE A 58 5.06 5.87 -14.67
N ILE A 59 3.93 5.18 -14.50
CA ILE A 59 3.02 4.88 -15.61
C ILE A 59 2.38 6.17 -16.15
N THR A 60 2.02 7.11 -15.28
CA THR A 60 1.47 8.40 -15.72
C THR A 60 2.50 9.16 -16.54
N ASP A 61 3.73 9.29 -16.08
CA ASP A 61 4.82 9.95 -16.80
C ASP A 61 5.11 9.26 -18.14
N LEU A 62 5.12 7.93 -18.17
CA LEU A 62 5.28 7.17 -19.42
C LEU A 62 4.19 7.51 -20.44
N LEU A 63 2.92 7.50 -20.01
CA LEU A 63 1.77 7.76 -20.87
C LEU A 63 1.60 9.23 -21.24
N ASP A 64 2.20 10.15 -20.52
CA ASP A 64 2.28 11.57 -20.87
C ASP A 64 3.31 11.80 -21.99
N ARG A 65 4.39 11.02 -22.01
CA ARG A 65 5.44 11.08 -23.03
C ARG A 65 5.14 10.24 -24.27
N ILE A 66 4.55 9.05 -24.08
CA ILE A 66 4.32 8.06 -25.14
C ILE A 66 2.86 7.60 -25.10
N ALA A 67 2.09 7.96 -26.14
CA ALA A 67 0.65 7.69 -26.16
C ALA A 67 0.31 6.19 -26.20
N ALA A 68 1.16 5.38 -26.82
CA ALA A 68 1.02 3.92 -26.93
C ALA A 68 2.41 3.28 -26.80
N PRO A 69 2.91 3.08 -25.59
CA PRO A 69 4.26 2.58 -25.36
C PRO A 69 4.38 1.11 -25.81
N THR A 70 5.52 0.78 -26.37
CA THR A 70 5.93 -0.59 -26.65
C THR A 70 6.25 -1.34 -25.37
N ARG A 71 6.33 -2.66 -25.43
CA ARG A 71 6.69 -3.48 -24.26
C ARG A 71 8.08 -3.14 -23.74
N GLU A 72 9.05 -2.87 -24.61
CA GLU A 72 10.40 -2.48 -24.23
C GLU A 72 10.42 -1.14 -23.47
N GLU A 73 9.65 -0.15 -23.94
CA GLU A 73 9.52 1.14 -23.25
C GLU A 73 8.83 1.02 -21.90
N ILE A 74 7.87 0.08 -21.75
CA ILE A 74 7.23 -0.22 -20.46
C ILE A 74 8.24 -0.87 -19.52
N ASP A 75 8.98 -1.87 -19.99
CA ASP A 75 9.97 -2.59 -19.20
C ASP A 75 11.07 -1.65 -18.71
N ASP A 76 11.56 -0.75 -19.58
CA ASP A 76 12.54 0.26 -19.22
C ASP A 76 11.98 1.23 -18.15
N ALA A 77 10.80 1.77 -18.37
CA ALA A 77 10.17 2.70 -17.43
C ALA A 77 9.97 2.09 -16.03
N LEU A 78 9.56 0.83 -15.96
CA LEU A 78 9.31 0.12 -14.70
C LEU A 78 10.54 -0.56 -14.11
N SER A 79 11.68 -0.53 -14.78
CA SER A 79 12.91 -1.27 -14.41
C SER A 79 13.41 -0.98 -12.98
N GLY A 80 13.15 0.23 -12.47
CA GLY A 80 13.49 0.63 -11.10
C GLY A 80 12.47 0.22 -10.04
N LEU A 81 11.33 -0.36 -10.43
CA LEU A 81 10.27 -0.75 -9.50
C LEU A 81 10.45 -2.20 -9.06
N PHE A 82 11.21 -2.41 -8.00
CA PHE A 82 11.44 -3.74 -7.43
C PHE A 82 10.40 -4.08 -6.38
N SER A 83 9.45 -4.95 -6.73
CA SER A 83 8.42 -5.43 -5.82
C SER A 83 8.00 -6.87 -6.16
N ARG A 84 7.51 -7.59 -5.15
CA ARG A 84 6.84 -8.89 -5.33
C ARG A 84 5.31 -8.76 -5.25
N ASP A 85 4.79 -7.55 -5.16
CA ASP A 85 3.36 -7.30 -4.97
C ASP A 85 2.55 -7.70 -6.20
N ALA A 86 3.03 -7.37 -7.38
CA ALA A 86 2.35 -7.66 -8.63
C ALA A 86 3.33 -8.16 -9.70
N GLY A 87 2.82 -8.98 -10.60
CA GLY A 87 3.58 -9.43 -11.76
C GLY A 87 3.60 -8.40 -12.89
N TRP A 88 4.64 -8.45 -13.74
CA TRP A 88 4.77 -7.59 -14.92
C TRP A 88 3.56 -7.65 -15.84
N GLN A 89 2.95 -8.82 -15.99
CA GLN A 89 1.76 -8.98 -16.82
C GLN A 89 0.61 -8.08 -16.37
N GLN A 90 0.44 -7.89 -15.06
CA GLN A 90 -0.59 -7.00 -14.54
C GLN A 90 -0.30 -5.52 -14.84
N TYR A 91 0.96 -5.09 -14.81
CA TYR A 91 1.34 -3.74 -15.20
C TYR A 91 1.12 -3.47 -16.70
N TYR A 92 1.37 -4.46 -17.58
CA TYR A 92 1.01 -4.35 -18.99
C TYR A 92 -0.49 -4.17 -19.17
N GLN A 93 -1.30 -4.94 -18.45
CA GLN A 93 -2.76 -4.81 -18.47
C GLN A 93 -3.24 -3.44 -17.97
N VAL A 94 -2.61 -2.89 -16.93
CA VAL A 94 -2.88 -1.52 -16.45
C VAL A 94 -2.66 -0.49 -17.56
N ILE A 95 -1.51 -0.57 -18.24
CA ILE A 95 -1.15 0.38 -19.29
C ILE A 95 -2.07 0.22 -20.50
N GLU A 96 -2.35 -1.01 -20.92
CA GLU A 96 -3.30 -1.30 -22.00
C GLU A 96 -4.69 -0.73 -21.68
N LEU A 97 -5.21 -0.96 -20.48
CA LEU A 97 -6.49 -0.42 -20.04
C LEU A 97 -6.48 1.11 -19.98
N ALA A 98 -5.42 1.71 -19.47
CA ALA A 98 -5.28 3.16 -19.40
C ALA A 98 -5.24 3.80 -20.80
N VAL A 99 -4.50 3.21 -21.73
CA VAL A 99 -4.46 3.65 -23.13
C VAL A 99 -5.83 3.51 -23.81
N ALA A 100 -6.51 2.38 -23.62
CA ALA A 100 -7.85 2.16 -24.15
C ALA A 100 -8.86 3.20 -23.61
N ARG A 101 -8.79 3.53 -22.33
CA ARG A 101 -9.69 4.50 -21.68
C ARG A 101 -9.43 5.95 -22.07
N LYS A 102 -8.26 6.30 -22.55
CA LYS A 102 -8.03 7.63 -23.17
C LYS A 102 -8.96 7.86 -24.37
N ASN A 103 -9.27 6.82 -25.14
CA ASN A 103 -10.12 6.88 -26.31
C ASN A 103 -11.58 6.48 -26.03
N ASN A 104 -11.79 5.56 -25.11
CA ASN A 104 -13.10 5.08 -24.69
C ASN A 104 -13.15 4.93 -23.16
N PRO A 105 -13.71 5.90 -22.43
CA PRO A 105 -13.75 5.88 -20.96
C PRO A 105 -14.45 4.64 -20.35
N GLN A 106 -15.27 3.94 -21.13
CA GLN A 106 -15.96 2.70 -20.71
C GLN A 106 -15.18 1.43 -21.08
N ALA A 107 -13.96 1.54 -21.60
CA ALA A 107 -13.16 0.37 -21.92
C ALA A 107 -12.90 -0.49 -20.70
N THR A 108 -13.05 -1.79 -20.87
CA THR A 108 -12.78 -2.82 -19.88
C THR A 108 -11.76 -3.81 -20.44
N ILE A 109 -11.11 -4.54 -19.57
CA ILE A 109 -10.20 -5.62 -19.91
C ILE A 109 -10.66 -6.90 -19.20
N ASP A 110 -10.50 -8.02 -19.86
CA ASP A 110 -10.74 -9.33 -19.22
C ASP A 110 -9.52 -9.67 -18.35
N ILE A 111 -9.70 -9.60 -17.04
CA ILE A 111 -8.61 -9.68 -16.08
C ILE A 111 -8.41 -11.11 -15.57
N ALA A 112 -9.49 -11.85 -15.42
CA ALA A 112 -9.44 -13.19 -14.88
C ALA A 112 -10.55 -14.09 -15.44
N PRO A 113 -10.24 -15.35 -15.78
CA PRO A 113 -11.26 -16.30 -16.17
C PRO A 113 -12.19 -16.59 -14.97
N THR A 114 -13.49 -16.58 -15.22
CA THR A 114 -14.48 -16.99 -14.24
C THR A 114 -14.53 -18.50 -14.20
N PHE A 115 -14.13 -19.13 -13.08
CA PHE A 115 -14.16 -20.58 -12.93
C PHE A 115 -15.56 -21.13 -12.62
N ARG A 116 -16.36 -20.33 -11.95
CA ARG A 116 -17.70 -20.71 -11.47
C ARG A 116 -18.64 -19.52 -11.63
N ASP A 117 -19.67 -19.66 -12.45
CA ASP A 117 -20.69 -18.62 -12.65
C ASP A 117 -21.82 -18.68 -11.61
N ASP A 118 -21.97 -19.84 -10.98
CA ASP A 118 -22.98 -20.12 -9.96
C ASP A 118 -22.64 -19.53 -8.58
N LEU A 119 -21.42 -19.00 -8.37
CA LEU A 119 -21.01 -18.40 -7.12
C LEU A 119 -20.99 -16.86 -7.23
N GLU A 120 -21.42 -16.19 -6.16
CA GLU A 120 -21.50 -14.71 -6.14
C GLU A 120 -20.13 -14.04 -5.92
N VAL A 121 -19.25 -14.66 -5.13
CA VAL A 121 -17.97 -14.05 -4.71
C VAL A 121 -16.79 -14.88 -5.18
N ILE A 122 -16.78 -16.18 -4.90
CA ILE A 122 -15.65 -17.06 -5.22
C ILE A 122 -15.50 -17.19 -6.75
N GLY A 123 -14.28 -16.99 -7.23
CA GLY A 123 -13.97 -17.00 -8.67
C GLY A 123 -14.31 -15.69 -9.39
N LYS A 124 -14.81 -14.68 -8.70
CA LYS A 124 -15.05 -13.35 -9.25
C LYS A 124 -13.89 -12.42 -8.93
N HIS A 125 -13.65 -11.47 -9.80
CA HIS A 125 -12.68 -10.40 -9.58
C HIS A 125 -13.35 -9.22 -8.87
N TYR A 126 -12.91 -8.94 -7.64
CA TYR A 126 -13.33 -7.78 -6.88
C TYR A 126 -12.12 -6.90 -6.55
N PRO A 127 -12.20 -5.59 -6.75
CA PRO A 127 -11.15 -4.68 -6.32
C PRO A 127 -10.93 -4.75 -4.82
N LYS A 128 -9.68 -4.65 -4.39
CA LYS A 128 -9.30 -4.55 -2.98
C LYS A 128 -9.94 -3.31 -2.37
N THR A 129 -10.60 -3.42 -1.23
CA THR A 129 -11.44 -2.37 -0.63
C THR A 129 -10.70 -1.08 -0.30
N ASP A 130 -9.41 -1.16 0.01
CA ASP A 130 -8.53 -0.03 0.32
C ASP A 130 -7.59 0.36 -0.83
N ALA A 131 -7.68 -0.30 -1.99
CA ALA A 131 -6.81 -0.05 -3.15
C ALA A 131 -6.80 1.43 -3.58
N ALA A 132 -7.95 2.06 -3.60
CA ALA A 132 -8.06 3.48 -3.98
C ALA A 132 -7.27 4.41 -3.06
N LYS A 133 -7.22 4.10 -1.76
CA LYS A 133 -6.41 4.87 -0.80
C LYS A 133 -4.92 4.60 -1.00
N MET A 134 -4.55 3.33 -1.18
CA MET A 134 -3.17 2.92 -1.36
C MET A 134 -2.52 3.55 -2.58
N VAL A 135 -3.19 3.52 -3.73
CA VAL A 135 -2.65 4.10 -4.99
C VAL A 135 -2.55 5.63 -4.94
N GLN A 136 -3.28 6.28 -4.06
CA GLN A 136 -3.20 7.71 -3.79
C GLN A 136 -2.24 8.06 -2.64
N ALA A 137 -1.51 7.10 -2.07
CA ALA A 137 -0.66 7.26 -0.88
C ALA A 137 -1.40 7.83 0.35
N LYS A 138 -2.70 7.57 0.47
CA LYS A 138 -3.50 8.02 1.61
C LYS A 138 -3.36 7.07 2.81
N PRO A 139 -3.46 7.59 4.04
CA PRO A 139 -3.46 6.78 5.26
C PRO A 139 -4.53 5.67 5.22
N CYS A 140 -4.12 4.42 5.39
CA CYS A 140 -5.04 3.27 5.37
C CYS A 140 -4.57 2.09 6.24
N TYR A 141 -3.37 2.16 6.79
CA TYR A 141 -2.78 1.12 7.61
C TYR A 141 -3.24 1.21 9.07
N VAL A 142 -2.98 0.17 9.83
CA VAL A 142 -3.36 0.12 11.26
C VAL A 142 -2.67 1.22 12.05
N GLU A 143 -1.39 1.47 11.78
CA GLU A 143 -0.59 2.50 12.42
C GLU A 143 -1.13 3.91 12.19
N ASP A 144 -1.75 4.16 11.04
CA ASP A 144 -2.39 5.45 10.73
C ASP A 144 -3.61 5.75 11.61
N ARG A 145 -4.13 4.73 12.31
CA ARG A 145 -5.31 4.83 13.18
C ARG A 145 -4.94 4.90 14.66
N VAL A 146 -3.65 4.80 14.99
CA VAL A 146 -3.18 4.90 16.37
C VAL A 146 -3.29 6.34 16.83
N THR A 147 -4.01 6.57 17.92
CA THR A 147 -4.16 7.91 18.53
C THR A 147 -2.93 8.24 19.38
N ALA A 148 -2.66 9.54 19.56
CA ALA A 148 -1.49 10.00 20.31
C ALA A 148 -1.49 9.58 21.79
N ASP A 149 -2.67 9.27 22.33
CA ASP A 149 -2.91 8.81 23.70
C ASP A 149 -3.01 7.29 23.84
N ALA A 150 -2.77 6.55 22.75
CA ALA A 150 -2.81 5.09 22.77
C ALA A 150 -1.73 4.50 23.70
N CYS A 151 -2.14 3.55 24.54
CA CYS A 151 -1.22 2.82 25.38
C CYS A 151 -0.43 1.79 24.58
N VAL A 152 0.83 1.59 24.94
CA VAL A 152 1.70 0.56 24.36
C VAL A 152 1.69 -0.68 25.25
N ILE A 153 1.32 -1.82 24.66
CA ILE A 153 1.39 -3.12 25.36
C ILE A 153 2.83 -3.64 25.28
N LYS A 154 3.42 -3.91 26.43
CA LYS A 154 4.72 -4.59 26.54
C LYS A 154 4.57 -5.91 27.27
N MET A 155 5.00 -6.99 26.63
CA MET A 155 5.01 -8.32 27.27
C MET A 155 6.36 -8.63 27.87
N LEU A 156 6.37 -9.00 29.15
CA LEU A 156 7.53 -9.64 29.79
C LEU A 156 7.57 -11.11 29.37
N ARG A 157 8.62 -11.52 28.71
CA ARG A 157 8.83 -12.91 28.28
C ARG A 157 9.81 -13.61 29.23
N SER A 158 9.61 -14.92 29.42
CA SER A 158 10.58 -15.74 30.14
C SER A 158 11.90 -15.78 29.36
N PRO A 159 13.06 -15.67 30.05
CA PRO A 159 14.37 -15.93 29.44
C PRO A 159 14.65 -17.44 29.24
N HIS A 160 13.80 -18.30 29.81
CA HIS A 160 13.94 -19.75 29.71
C HIS A 160 12.97 -20.32 28.68
N ALA A 161 13.40 -21.29 27.93
CA ALA A 161 12.57 -21.96 26.90
C ALA A 161 11.41 -22.75 27.54
N HIS A 162 11.65 -23.34 28.71
CA HIS A 162 10.64 -24.05 29.50
C HIS A 162 10.94 -23.84 30.99
N ALA A 163 9.97 -23.34 31.75
CA ALA A 163 10.13 -23.07 33.18
C ALA A 163 8.77 -23.03 33.86
N LEU A 164 8.80 -23.36 35.17
CA LEU A 164 7.67 -23.18 36.06
C LEU A 164 7.75 -21.80 36.73
N ILE A 165 6.68 -21.02 36.66
CA ILE A 165 6.60 -19.73 37.36
C ILE A 165 6.22 -20.03 38.80
N THR A 166 7.19 -19.92 39.71
CA THR A 166 6.99 -20.18 41.14
C THR A 166 6.56 -18.95 41.92
N HIS A 167 6.86 -17.77 41.42
CA HIS A 167 6.51 -16.51 42.05
C HIS A 167 6.36 -15.40 41.00
N LEU A 168 5.33 -14.58 41.14
CA LEU A 168 5.08 -13.42 40.29
C LEU A 168 4.86 -12.17 41.15
N ASN A 169 5.76 -11.20 41.06
CA ASN A 169 5.62 -9.91 41.74
C ASN A 169 5.64 -8.78 40.74
N VAL A 170 4.53 -8.06 40.63
CA VAL A 170 4.32 -6.96 39.66
C VAL A 170 4.40 -5.57 40.29
N SER A 171 4.61 -5.48 41.62
CA SER A 171 4.57 -4.21 42.38
C SER A 171 5.51 -3.13 41.80
N LYS A 172 6.70 -3.54 41.35
CA LYS A 172 7.66 -2.61 40.73
C LYS A 172 7.19 -2.09 39.40
N ALA A 173 6.51 -2.92 38.61
CA ALA A 173 5.96 -2.51 37.32
C ALA A 173 4.77 -1.56 37.49
N GLU A 174 3.88 -1.86 38.44
CA GLU A 174 2.73 -1.01 38.76
C GLU A 174 3.13 0.36 39.31
N ALA A 175 4.26 0.43 40.04
CA ALA A 175 4.78 1.67 40.60
C ALA A 175 5.52 2.56 39.57
N LEU A 176 5.78 2.10 38.33
CA LEU A 176 6.49 2.89 37.34
C LEU A 176 5.62 4.00 36.78
N PRO A 177 6.10 5.24 36.73
CA PRO A 177 5.38 6.33 36.05
C PRO A 177 5.08 5.99 34.59
N GLY A 178 3.84 6.23 34.17
CA GLY A 178 3.38 5.93 32.81
C GLY A 178 2.85 4.51 32.59
N VAL A 179 2.95 3.62 33.57
CA VAL A 179 2.25 2.33 33.54
C VAL A 179 0.79 2.53 33.91
N VAL A 180 -0.10 2.25 32.98
CA VAL A 180 -1.55 2.39 33.18
C VAL A 180 -2.11 1.16 33.88
N HIS A 181 -1.65 -0.04 33.48
CA HIS A 181 -2.14 -1.29 34.05
C HIS A 181 -1.14 -2.43 33.83
N VAL A 182 -1.13 -3.40 34.74
CA VAL A 182 -0.36 -4.64 34.62
C VAL A 182 -1.31 -5.83 34.61
N ILE A 183 -1.35 -6.55 33.51
CA ILE A 183 -2.21 -7.73 33.33
C ILE A 183 -1.46 -8.98 33.70
N THR A 184 -2.06 -9.79 34.54
CA THR A 184 -1.56 -11.11 34.99
C THR A 184 -2.67 -12.15 34.93
N HIS A 185 -2.36 -13.41 35.19
CA HIS A 185 -3.37 -14.48 35.29
C HIS A 185 -4.40 -14.25 36.41
N LEU A 186 -4.11 -13.39 37.40
CA LEU A 186 -5.01 -13.10 38.51
C LEU A 186 -6.08 -12.05 38.16
N ASN A 187 -5.80 -11.17 37.22
CA ASN A 187 -6.67 -10.06 36.83
C ASN A 187 -7.07 -10.07 35.38
N CYS A 188 -6.72 -11.12 34.64
CA CYS A 188 -7.16 -11.29 33.28
C CYS A 188 -8.67 -11.58 33.25
N PRO A 189 -9.49 -10.82 32.49
CA PRO A 189 -10.94 -10.96 32.50
C PRO A 189 -11.44 -12.23 31.78
N VAL A 190 -10.59 -12.87 30.99
CA VAL A 190 -10.92 -14.08 30.21
C VAL A 190 -10.02 -15.23 30.63
N ILE A 191 -10.63 -16.32 31.06
CA ILE A 191 -9.95 -17.58 31.34
C ILE A 191 -10.21 -18.50 30.16
N TYR A 192 -9.12 -18.94 29.49
CA TYR A 192 -9.16 -19.92 28.41
C TYR A 192 -8.89 -21.33 28.95
#